data_08d059be9a01af920cef372572830926
#
_entry.id   08d059be9a01af920cef372572830926
#
_cell.length_a   1.000
_cell.length_b   1.000
_cell.length_c   1.000
_cell.angle_alpha   90.00
_cell.angle_beta   90.00
_cell.angle_gamma   90.00
#
_symmetry.space_group_name_H-M   'P 1'
#
loop_
_entity.id
_entity.type
_entity.pdbx_description
1 polymer ?
#
loop_
_entity_poly.entity_id
_entity_poly.type
_entity_poly.pdbx_seq_one_letter_code
_entity_poly.pdbx_strand_id
1 'polypeptide(L)'
;KARMLLPLSWLVKVKNTPENKKMLRIVVDDIIKLQDTSGAIREELGSIEMGRYPPPQSNEAYGTNEASLIAKNGDPVSDLLYTTNFAFLGLHEASYVLEDPEIKKAVDLLAEFLCRIQVKSDKHPEINGGWMRSFDYEKFEHWGSNADAGWGAWVIESGWTQGWITAVLALRELKTSVWNLTENSNIKVHYSKLKSEMFN
;
A
#
# COMPACT_ATOMS: atom_id res chain seq x y z
N LYS A 1 4.14 2.24 9.63
CA LYS A 1 4.55 0.84 9.86
C LYS A 1 4.61 0.07 8.53
N ALA A 2 3.58 0.10 7.67
CA ALA A 2 3.50 -0.68 6.43
C ALA A 2 4.74 -0.53 5.53
N ARG A 3 5.32 0.67 5.43
CA ARG A 3 6.56 0.92 4.66
C ARG A 3 7.76 0.09 5.10
N MET A 4 7.77 -0.43 6.32
CA MET A 4 8.88 -1.23 6.85
C MET A 4 8.84 -2.69 6.39
N LEU A 5 7.69 -3.18 5.91
CA LEU A 5 7.55 -4.57 5.48
C LEU A 5 8.50 -4.95 4.35
N LEU A 6 8.55 -4.12 3.29
CA LEU A 6 9.40 -4.37 2.14
C LEU A 6 10.90 -4.41 2.49
N PRO A 7 11.48 -3.36 3.11
CA PRO A 7 12.91 -3.38 3.44
C PRO A 7 13.27 -4.47 4.45
N LEU A 8 12.40 -4.79 5.42
CA LEU A 8 12.63 -5.89 6.35
C LEU A 8 12.57 -7.26 5.66
N SER A 9 11.64 -7.45 4.72
CA SER A 9 11.60 -8.68 3.92
C SER A 9 12.89 -8.87 3.14
N TRP A 10 13.40 -7.82 2.51
CA TRP A 10 14.66 -7.87 1.77
C TRP A 10 15.87 -8.01 2.69
N LEU A 11 15.84 -7.41 3.88
CA LEU A 11 16.88 -7.64 4.89
C LEU A 11 16.97 -9.11 5.27
N VAL A 12 15.84 -9.78 5.45
CA VAL A 12 15.82 -11.24 5.74
C VAL A 12 16.37 -12.04 4.55
N LYS A 13 16.06 -11.65 3.30
CA LYS A 13 16.64 -12.29 2.11
C LYS A 13 18.16 -12.17 2.07
N VAL A 14 18.71 -10.99 2.39
CA VAL A 14 20.16 -10.75 2.40
C VAL A 14 20.83 -11.38 3.62
N LYS A 15 20.19 -11.30 4.78
CA LYS A 15 20.73 -11.77 6.07
C LYS A 15 19.65 -12.52 6.85
N ASN A 16 19.55 -13.82 6.59
CA ASN A 16 18.54 -14.68 7.19
C ASN A 16 18.90 -15.06 8.63
N THR A 17 18.62 -14.16 9.58
CA THR A 17 18.82 -14.40 11.02
C THR A 17 17.49 -14.45 11.78
N PRO A 18 17.44 -15.14 12.94
CA PRO A 18 16.25 -15.14 13.80
C PRO A 18 15.81 -13.72 14.19
N GLU A 19 16.74 -12.83 14.46
CA GLU A 19 16.48 -11.42 14.84
C GLU A 19 15.80 -10.65 13.71
N ASN A 20 16.31 -10.79 12.49
CA ASN A 20 15.71 -10.12 11.32
C ASN A 20 14.31 -10.67 11.02
N LYS A 21 14.11 -11.98 11.10
CA LYS A 21 12.78 -12.58 10.97
C LYS A 21 11.83 -12.09 12.07
N LYS A 22 12.31 -11.98 13.31
CA LYS A 22 11.52 -11.46 14.43
C LYS A 22 11.10 -10.00 14.18
N MET A 23 12.00 -9.16 13.70
CA MET A 23 11.67 -7.77 13.37
C MET A 23 10.59 -7.70 12.28
N LEU A 24 10.74 -8.47 11.20
CA LEU A 24 9.74 -8.55 10.14
C LEU A 24 8.39 -9.02 10.69
N ARG A 25 8.38 -10.09 11.53
CA ARG A 25 7.16 -10.64 12.11
C ARG A 25 6.40 -9.62 12.94
N ILE A 26 7.08 -8.83 13.76
CA ILE A 26 6.44 -7.78 14.58
C ILE A 26 5.66 -6.80 13.68
N VAL A 27 6.25 -6.37 12.58
CA VAL A 27 5.57 -5.42 11.67
C VAL A 27 4.44 -6.10 10.91
N VAL A 28 4.62 -7.35 10.48
CA VAL A 28 3.56 -8.15 9.84
C VAL A 28 2.36 -8.27 10.77
N ASP A 29 2.58 -8.69 12.02
CA ASP A 29 1.50 -8.87 13.01
C ASP A 29 0.78 -7.56 13.30
N ASP A 30 1.51 -6.44 13.37
CA ASP A 30 0.92 -5.12 13.58
C ASP A 30 0.02 -4.69 12.41
N ILE A 31 0.36 -5.06 11.19
CA ILE A 31 -0.47 -4.74 10.02
C ILE A 31 -1.67 -5.70 9.91
N ILE A 32 -1.47 -7.00 10.13
CA ILE A 32 -2.57 -7.98 10.08
C ILE A 32 -3.64 -7.68 11.14
N LYS A 33 -3.27 -7.17 12.31
CA LYS A 33 -4.23 -6.72 13.34
C LYS A 33 -5.17 -5.60 12.87
N LEU A 34 -4.76 -4.83 11.87
CA LEU A 34 -5.57 -3.75 11.28
C LEU A 34 -6.42 -4.25 10.11
N GLN A 35 -6.27 -5.51 9.72
CA GLN A 35 -7.05 -6.07 8.62
C GLN A 35 -8.46 -6.45 9.09
N ASP A 36 -9.45 -5.87 8.43
CA ASP A 36 -10.86 -6.20 8.60
C ASP A 36 -11.22 -7.51 7.88
N THR A 37 -12.35 -8.10 8.24
CA THR A 37 -12.88 -9.32 7.60
C THR A 37 -13.19 -9.13 6.12
N SER A 38 -13.44 -7.90 5.67
CA SER A 38 -13.57 -7.54 4.25
C SER A 38 -12.28 -7.67 3.45
N GLY A 39 -11.14 -7.77 4.13
CA GLY A 39 -9.80 -7.74 3.56
C GLY A 39 -9.15 -6.34 3.58
N ALA A 40 -9.92 -5.30 3.89
CA ALA A 40 -9.42 -3.93 4.02
C ALA A 40 -8.40 -3.78 5.15
N ILE A 41 -7.40 -2.93 4.96
CA ILE A 41 -6.49 -2.53 6.05
C ILE A 41 -6.90 -1.16 6.52
N ARG A 42 -7.27 -1.06 7.80
CA ARG A 42 -7.69 0.19 8.43
C ARG A 42 -6.52 1.15 8.57
N GLU A 43 -6.76 2.40 8.21
CA GLU A 43 -5.81 3.47 8.46
C GLU A 43 -5.74 3.79 9.96
N GLU A 44 -4.52 3.98 10.48
CA GLU A 44 -4.29 4.46 11.83
C GLU A 44 -3.15 5.47 11.86
N LEU A 45 -3.41 6.55 12.55
CA LEU A 45 -2.42 7.57 12.88
C LEU A 45 -1.75 7.22 14.22
N GLY A 46 -0.50 7.58 14.40
CA GLY A 46 0.35 7.22 15.52
C GLY A 46 -0.31 7.24 16.91
N SER A 47 -0.19 8.34 17.67
CA SER A 47 -0.89 8.50 18.94
C SER A 47 -2.30 9.06 18.76
N ILE A 48 -3.17 8.88 19.77
CA ILE A 48 -4.55 9.41 19.74
C ILE A 48 -4.55 10.94 19.57
N GLU A 49 -3.57 11.63 20.15
CA GLU A 49 -3.43 13.09 20.02
C GLU A 49 -3.11 13.51 18.58
N MET A 50 -2.43 12.67 17.85
CA MET A 50 -2.12 12.89 16.43
C MET A 50 -3.26 12.45 15.49
N GLY A 51 -4.29 11.81 16.00
CA GLY A 51 -5.43 11.31 15.22
C GLY A 51 -6.47 12.38 14.85
N ARG A 52 -6.23 13.66 15.17
CA ARG A 52 -7.15 14.76 14.86
C ARG A 52 -6.39 15.94 14.27
N TYR A 53 -6.50 16.08 12.98
CA TYR A 53 -5.99 17.24 12.28
C TYR A 53 -7.18 18.10 11.82
N PRO A 54 -7.24 19.38 12.23
CA PRO A 54 -8.29 20.25 11.74
C PRO A 54 -8.16 20.39 10.22
N PRO A 55 -9.30 20.43 9.48
CA PRO A 55 -9.27 20.73 8.07
C PRO A 55 -8.64 22.13 7.86
N PRO A 56 -7.97 22.37 6.72
CA PRO A 56 -7.47 23.71 6.39
C PRO A 56 -8.65 24.69 6.34
N GLN A 57 -8.49 25.83 7.01
CA GLN A 57 -9.55 26.83 7.13
C GLN A 57 -9.48 27.90 6.02
N SER A 58 -8.40 27.89 5.23
CA SER A 58 -8.20 28.79 4.09
C SER A 58 -7.30 28.17 3.04
N ASN A 59 -7.27 28.76 1.85
CA ASN A 59 -6.35 28.33 0.79
C ASN A 59 -4.88 28.53 1.20
N GLU A 60 -4.58 29.56 1.98
CA GLU A 60 -3.21 29.81 2.50
C GLU A 60 -2.79 28.75 3.53
N ALA A 61 -3.74 28.21 4.29
CA ALA A 61 -3.48 27.15 5.25
C ALA A 61 -3.36 25.77 4.57
N TYR A 62 -3.83 25.63 3.35
CA TYR A 62 -3.75 24.39 2.59
C TYR A 62 -2.28 24.04 2.30
N GLY A 63 -1.85 22.86 2.74
CA GLY A 63 -0.47 22.42 2.59
C GLY A 63 0.50 22.91 3.67
N THR A 64 0.09 23.79 4.60
CA THR A 64 0.90 24.17 5.75
C THR A 64 0.90 23.11 6.85
N ASN A 65 -0.18 22.36 6.92
CA ASN A 65 -0.30 21.17 7.76
C ASN A 65 -0.80 20.01 6.88
N GLU A 66 -0.17 18.87 6.95
CA GLU A 66 -0.64 17.66 6.31
C GLU A 66 -1.95 17.23 6.99
N ALA A 67 -3.05 17.34 6.27
CA ALA A 67 -4.34 16.91 6.78
C ALA A 67 -4.39 15.37 6.84
N SER A 68 -4.94 14.85 7.93
CA SER A 68 -5.16 13.42 8.08
C SER A 68 -6.28 12.92 7.16
N LEU A 69 -6.08 11.74 6.60
CA LEU A 69 -7.12 11.05 5.83
C LEU A 69 -8.34 10.71 6.68
N ILE A 70 -8.13 10.37 7.94
CA ILE A 70 -9.16 10.00 8.90
C ILE A 70 -9.33 11.07 9.96
N ALA A 71 -10.54 11.19 10.53
CA ALA A 71 -10.82 12.16 11.59
C ALA A 71 -10.35 11.67 12.97
N LYS A 72 -10.38 10.36 13.20
CA LYS A 72 -9.94 9.72 14.44
C LYS A 72 -9.49 8.28 14.16
N ASN A 73 -8.64 7.74 15.02
CA ASN A 73 -8.32 6.31 14.99
C ASN A 73 -9.59 5.47 15.24
N GLY A 74 -9.73 4.40 14.45
CA GLY A 74 -10.92 3.55 14.46
C GLY A 74 -11.95 3.87 13.37
N ASP A 75 -11.79 4.96 12.61
CA ASP A 75 -12.60 5.18 11.42
C ASP A 75 -12.40 4.01 10.43
N PRO A 76 -13.48 3.46 9.83
CA PRO A 76 -13.43 2.26 9.00
C PRO A 76 -12.91 2.58 7.59
N VAL A 77 -11.76 3.21 7.50
CA VAL A 77 -11.20 3.75 6.26
C VAL A 77 -9.89 3.08 5.91
N SER A 78 -9.76 2.66 4.66
CA SER A 78 -8.52 2.23 4.03
C SER A 78 -7.93 3.36 3.19
N ASP A 79 -6.66 3.68 3.44
CA ASP A 79 -5.86 4.56 2.58
C ASP A 79 -5.22 3.74 1.46
N LEU A 80 -5.70 3.89 0.25
CA LEU A 80 -5.18 3.17 -0.92
C LEU A 80 -3.92 3.82 -1.50
N LEU A 81 -3.65 5.09 -1.15
CA LEU A 81 -2.47 5.79 -1.65
C LEU A 81 -1.19 5.38 -0.91
N TYR A 82 -1.27 5.19 0.41
CA TYR A 82 -0.10 4.91 1.24
C TYR A 82 -0.18 3.58 1.99
N THR A 83 -0.96 3.52 3.07
CA THR A 83 -0.91 2.39 4.01
C THR A 83 -1.26 1.08 3.36
N THR A 84 -2.36 1.02 2.61
CA THR A 84 -2.82 -0.21 1.95
C THR A 84 -1.87 -0.65 0.84
N ASN A 85 -1.35 0.29 0.04
CA ASN A 85 -0.38 -0.03 -1.01
C ASN A 85 0.91 -0.58 -0.45
N PHE A 86 1.48 0.07 0.57
CA PHE A 86 2.70 -0.42 1.21
C PHE A 86 2.48 -1.75 1.91
N ALA A 87 1.30 -1.94 2.53
CA ALA A 87 0.95 -3.20 3.14
C ALA A 87 0.80 -4.32 2.10
N PHE A 88 0.14 -4.05 0.98
CA PHE A 88 -0.07 -5.05 -0.07
C PHE A 88 1.25 -5.54 -0.66
N LEU A 89 2.13 -4.62 -1.07
CA LEU A 89 3.46 -4.98 -1.56
C LEU A 89 4.30 -5.65 -0.47
N GLY A 90 4.32 -5.08 0.73
CA GLY A 90 5.16 -5.57 1.80
C GLY A 90 4.74 -6.92 2.36
N LEU A 91 3.43 -7.17 2.53
CA LEU A 91 2.92 -8.49 2.95
C LEU A 91 3.13 -9.53 1.85
N HIS A 92 2.99 -9.13 0.57
CA HIS A 92 3.30 -10.02 -0.54
C HIS A 92 4.77 -10.49 -0.49
N GLU A 93 5.72 -9.57 -0.37
CA GLU A 93 7.14 -9.91 -0.21
C GLU A 93 7.42 -10.73 1.05
N ALA A 94 6.79 -10.36 2.19
CA ALA A 94 6.93 -11.09 3.45
C ALA A 94 6.43 -12.53 3.35
N SER A 95 5.38 -12.79 2.56
CA SER A 95 4.84 -14.14 2.34
C SER A 95 5.85 -15.08 1.65
N TYR A 96 6.71 -14.53 0.79
CA TYR A 96 7.80 -15.27 0.13
C TYR A 96 9.05 -15.46 1.01
N VAL A 97 9.10 -14.74 2.13
CA VAL A 97 10.27 -14.77 3.04
C VAL A 97 10.03 -15.63 4.26
N LEU A 98 8.83 -15.51 4.84
CA LEU A 98 8.46 -16.23 6.07
C LEU A 98 7.70 -17.54 5.77
N GLU A 99 7.21 -17.70 4.54
CA GLU A 99 6.44 -18.89 4.09
C GLU A 99 5.26 -19.24 5.02
N ASP A 100 4.65 -18.21 5.65
CA ASP A 100 3.60 -18.34 6.63
C ASP A 100 2.21 -18.31 5.96
N PRO A 101 1.38 -19.33 6.16
CA PRO A 101 0.02 -19.39 5.61
C PRO A 101 -0.89 -18.24 6.07
N GLU A 102 -0.69 -17.70 7.26
CA GLU A 102 -1.45 -16.56 7.78
C GLU A 102 -1.16 -15.29 6.97
N ILE A 103 0.11 -15.04 6.68
CA ILE A 103 0.50 -13.91 5.82
C ILE A 103 -0.09 -14.07 4.41
N LYS A 104 0.00 -15.28 3.86
CA LYS A 104 -0.57 -15.56 2.55
C LYS A 104 -2.08 -15.31 2.53
N LYS A 105 -2.80 -15.78 3.55
CA LYS A 105 -4.24 -15.52 3.70
C LYS A 105 -4.55 -14.03 3.78
N ALA A 106 -3.76 -13.26 4.55
CA ALA A 106 -3.94 -11.82 4.66
C ALA A 106 -3.74 -11.11 3.30
N VAL A 107 -2.73 -11.51 2.53
CA VAL A 107 -2.50 -10.99 1.16
C VAL A 107 -3.64 -11.37 0.22
N ASP A 108 -4.17 -12.58 0.32
CA ASP A 108 -5.28 -13.06 -0.52
C ASP A 108 -6.55 -12.23 -0.25
N LEU A 109 -6.91 -12.04 1.03
CA LEU A 109 -8.05 -11.22 1.42
C LEU A 109 -7.90 -9.75 0.97
N LEU A 110 -6.70 -9.18 1.10
CA LEU A 110 -6.45 -7.82 0.65
C LEU A 110 -6.57 -7.69 -0.88
N ALA A 111 -6.07 -8.67 -1.63
CA ALA A 111 -6.21 -8.70 -3.08
C ALA A 111 -7.69 -8.78 -3.52
N GLU A 112 -8.48 -9.62 -2.85
CA GLU A 112 -9.92 -9.73 -3.09
C GLU A 112 -10.64 -8.40 -2.80
N PHE A 113 -10.32 -7.75 -1.67
CA PHE A 113 -10.85 -6.44 -1.33
C PHE A 113 -10.54 -5.42 -2.44
N LEU A 114 -9.28 -5.30 -2.84
CA LEU A 114 -8.85 -4.36 -3.87
C LEU A 114 -9.54 -4.61 -5.22
N CYS A 115 -9.71 -5.88 -5.62
CA CYS A 115 -10.45 -6.21 -6.84
C CYS A 115 -11.94 -5.85 -6.75
N ARG A 116 -12.57 -5.99 -5.57
CA ARG A 116 -14.00 -5.65 -5.38
C ARG A 116 -14.29 -4.17 -5.41
N ILE A 117 -13.36 -3.34 -4.95
CA ILE A 117 -13.52 -1.88 -4.90
C ILE A 117 -12.99 -1.17 -6.15
N GLN A 118 -12.51 -1.90 -7.12
CA GLN A 118 -12.07 -1.34 -8.40
C GLN A 118 -13.23 -0.62 -9.10
N VAL A 119 -12.99 0.59 -9.57
CA VAL A 119 -14.02 1.40 -10.21
C VAL A 119 -14.55 0.72 -11.47
N LYS A 120 -15.87 0.62 -11.56
CA LYS A 120 -16.58 0.24 -12.80
C LYS A 120 -17.51 1.38 -13.19
N SER A 121 -17.35 1.90 -14.38
CA SER A 121 -18.19 2.99 -14.88
C SER A 121 -18.37 2.90 -16.39
N ASP A 122 -19.62 2.78 -16.81
CA ASP A 122 -19.99 2.85 -18.25
C ASP A 122 -20.06 4.31 -18.72
N LYS A 123 -20.34 5.24 -17.78
CA LYS A 123 -20.44 6.67 -18.11
C LYS A 123 -19.07 7.36 -18.18
N HIS A 124 -18.10 6.84 -17.47
CA HIS A 124 -16.75 7.37 -17.32
C HIS A 124 -15.73 6.25 -17.59
N PRO A 125 -15.58 5.81 -18.85
CA PRO A 125 -14.68 4.73 -19.21
C PRO A 125 -13.21 5.06 -18.92
N GLU A 126 -12.85 6.33 -18.86
CA GLU A 126 -11.51 6.82 -18.55
C GLU A 126 -11.04 6.46 -17.12
N ILE A 127 -11.97 6.23 -16.19
CA ILE A 127 -11.63 5.81 -14.81
C ILE A 127 -11.89 4.33 -14.55
N ASN A 128 -12.40 3.62 -15.55
CA ASN A 128 -12.75 2.21 -15.42
C ASN A 128 -11.49 1.37 -15.14
N GLY A 129 -11.56 0.54 -14.11
CA GLY A 129 -10.44 -0.27 -13.68
C GLY A 129 -9.47 0.43 -12.71
N GLY A 130 -9.69 1.70 -12.38
CA GLY A 130 -8.89 2.44 -11.42
C GLY A 130 -9.33 2.25 -9.97
N TRP A 131 -8.55 2.82 -9.06
CA TRP A 131 -8.87 2.92 -7.63
C TRP A 131 -8.87 4.37 -7.19
N MET A 132 -9.88 4.75 -6.41
CA MET A 132 -9.92 6.02 -5.69
C MET A 132 -8.89 6.01 -4.55
N ARG A 133 -8.55 7.18 -4.02
CA ARG A 133 -7.54 7.32 -2.96
C ARG A 133 -7.86 6.54 -1.70
N SER A 134 -9.12 6.49 -1.30
CA SER A 134 -9.54 5.90 -0.02
C SER A 134 -10.94 5.32 -0.07
N PHE A 135 -11.23 4.42 0.85
CA PHE A 135 -12.46 3.64 0.87
C PHE A 135 -12.95 3.38 2.29
N ASP A 136 -14.22 3.67 2.55
CA ASP A 136 -14.94 3.27 3.77
C ASP A 136 -15.43 1.83 3.58
N TYR A 137 -14.83 0.87 4.28
CA TYR A 137 -15.11 -0.55 4.07
C TYR A 137 -16.35 -1.04 4.85
N GLU A 138 -16.87 -0.28 5.81
CA GLU A 138 -18.15 -0.59 6.48
C GLU A 138 -19.35 -0.14 5.64
N LYS A 139 -19.31 1.08 5.12
CA LYS A 139 -20.36 1.59 4.22
C LYS A 139 -20.22 1.08 2.80
N PHE A 140 -19.07 0.54 2.47
CA PHE A 140 -18.68 0.09 1.14
C PHE A 140 -18.80 1.20 0.08
N GLU A 141 -18.22 2.35 0.38
CA GLU A 141 -18.22 3.54 -0.48
C GLU A 141 -16.86 4.24 -0.49
N HIS A 142 -16.63 5.06 -1.52
CA HIS A 142 -15.43 5.88 -1.57
C HIS A 142 -15.45 6.93 -0.45
N TRP A 143 -14.32 7.07 0.25
CA TRP A 143 -14.16 8.01 1.34
C TRP A 143 -13.57 9.32 0.86
N GLY A 144 -14.28 10.43 1.09
CA GLY A 144 -13.75 11.77 0.93
C GLY A 144 -13.17 12.28 2.23
N SER A 145 -11.91 12.67 2.23
CA SER A 145 -11.24 13.16 3.43
C SER A 145 -10.95 14.65 3.36
N ASN A 146 -10.62 15.22 4.52
CA ASN A 146 -10.11 16.58 4.61
C ASN A 146 -8.75 16.75 3.89
N ALA A 147 -7.99 15.68 3.75
CA ALA A 147 -6.75 15.67 2.98
C ALA A 147 -6.99 15.91 1.48
N ASP A 148 -8.20 15.61 1.01
CA ASP A 148 -8.62 15.79 -0.38
C ASP A 148 -9.45 17.07 -0.57
N ALA A 149 -9.51 17.95 0.41
CA ALA A 149 -10.16 19.26 0.28
C ALA A 149 -9.53 20.03 -0.89
N GLY A 150 -10.33 20.38 -1.89
CA GLY A 150 -9.86 20.97 -3.16
C GLY A 150 -9.59 19.98 -4.29
N TRP A 151 -9.39 18.68 -4.02
CA TRP A 151 -9.28 17.64 -5.05
C TRP A 151 -10.56 16.82 -5.19
N GLY A 152 -11.34 16.74 -4.12
CA GLY A 152 -12.57 15.96 -4.04
C GLY A 152 -12.34 14.47 -3.76
N ALA A 153 -13.38 13.81 -3.25
CA ALA A 153 -13.37 12.41 -2.89
C ALA A 153 -13.19 11.45 -4.09
N TRP A 154 -13.35 11.96 -5.29
CA TRP A 154 -13.42 11.19 -6.53
C TRP A 154 -12.14 11.27 -7.35
N VAL A 155 -11.02 11.58 -6.71
CA VAL A 155 -9.74 11.63 -7.40
C VAL A 155 -9.20 10.22 -7.61
N ILE A 156 -9.03 9.85 -8.86
CA ILE A 156 -8.17 8.74 -9.25
C ILE A 156 -6.78 9.33 -9.44
N GLU A 157 -5.96 9.19 -8.40
CA GLU A 157 -4.60 9.66 -8.43
C GLU A 157 -3.76 8.79 -9.36
N SER A 158 -3.04 9.43 -10.28
CA SER A 158 -2.10 8.76 -11.15
C SER A 158 -0.85 8.32 -10.38
N GLY A 159 -0.31 7.17 -10.72
CA GLY A 159 0.99 6.71 -10.24
C GLY A 159 0.90 5.75 -9.08
N TRP A 160 0.94 6.22 -7.85
CA TRP A 160 1.18 5.35 -6.69
C TRP A 160 0.07 4.35 -6.43
N THR A 161 -1.18 4.80 -6.31
CA THR A 161 -2.32 3.91 -6.06
C THR A 161 -2.44 2.87 -7.18
N GLN A 162 -2.53 3.34 -8.42
CA GLN A 162 -2.76 2.48 -9.57
C GLN A 162 -1.56 1.56 -9.83
N GLY A 163 -0.36 2.13 -9.85
CA GLY A 163 0.86 1.42 -10.22
C GLY A 163 1.22 0.30 -9.23
N TRP A 164 1.11 0.56 -7.94
CA TRP A 164 1.50 -0.42 -6.93
C TRP A 164 0.49 -1.55 -6.77
N ILE A 165 -0.81 -1.25 -6.77
CA ILE A 165 -1.85 -2.29 -6.73
C ILE A 165 -1.72 -3.20 -7.95
N THR A 166 -1.64 -2.60 -9.14
CA THR A 166 -1.49 -3.37 -10.40
C THR A 166 -0.23 -4.22 -10.40
N ALA A 167 0.91 -3.66 -9.95
CA ALA A 167 2.17 -4.39 -9.89
C ALA A 167 2.07 -5.63 -8.98
N VAL A 168 1.48 -5.50 -7.79
CA VAL A 168 1.35 -6.64 -6.87
C VAL A 168 0.36 -7.67 -7.41
N LEU A 169 -0.76 -7.26 -8.02
CA LEU A 169 -1.68 -8.19 -8.68
C LEU A 169 -0.98 -8.96 -9.79
N ALA A 170 -0.16 -8.30 -10.61
CA ALA A 170 0.64 -8.95 -11.65
C ALA A 170 1.69 -9.92 -11.07
N LEU A 171 2.38 -9.56 -10.01
CA LEU A 171 3.32 -10.44 -9.31
C LEU A 171 2.63 -11.70 -8.77
N ARG A 172 1.41 -11.57 -8.27
CA ARG A 172 0.60 -12.70 -7.78
C ARG A 172 0.22 -13.63 -8.91
N GLU A 173 -0.22 -13.10 -10.05
CA GLU A 173 -0.54 -13.89 -11.24
C GLU A 173 0.69 -14.64 -11.75
N LEU A 174 1.85 -13.99 -11.79
CA LEU A 174 3.13 -14.58 -12.17
C LEU A 174 3.72 -15.50 -11.08
N LYS A 175 3.09 -15.61 -9.91
CA LYS A 175 3.56 -16.39 -8.75
C LYS A 175 5.00 -16.08 -8.39
N THR A 176 5.35 -14.81 -8.35
CA THR A 176 6.70 -14.33 -8.07
C THR A 176 6.70 -13.12 -7.14
N SER A 177 7.86 -12.71 -6.66
CA SER A 177 8.09 -11.51 -5.87
C SER A 177 9.01 -10.54 -6.60
N VAL A 178 9.06 -9.29 -6.15
CA VAL A 178 10.01 -8.30 -6.69
C VAL A 178 11.44 -8.78 -6.47
N TRP A 179 11.74 -9.36 -5.30
CA TRP A 179 13.05 -9.95 -5.03
C TRP A 179 13.43 -10.99 -6.07
N ASN A 180 12.55 -11.95 -6.33
CA ASN A 180 12.82 -13.05 -7.27
C ASN A 180 13.05 -12.54 -8.69
N LEU A 181 12.33 -11.50 -9.13
CA LEU A 181 12.57 -10.86 -10.43
C LEU A 181 13.94 -10.18 -10.49
N THR A 182 14.35 -9.51 -9.43
CA THR A 182 15.63 -8.76 -9.39
C THR A 182 16.82 -9.68 -9.17
N GLU A 183 16.68 -10.72 -8.35
CA GLU A 183 17.75 -11.69 -8.07
C GLU A 183 18.21 -12.42 -9.33
N ASN A 184 17.29 -12.77 -10.21
CA ASN A 184 17.55 -13.46 -11.47
C ASN A 184 17.81 -12.51 -12.65
N SER A 185 17.89 -11.21 -12.41
CA SER A 185 18.09 -10.22 -13.46
C SER A 185 19.55 -10.22 -13.96
N ASN A 186 19.72 -10.06 -15.27
CA ASN A 186 21.04 -9.91 -15.91
C ASN A 186 21.58 -8.46 -15.83
N ILE A 187 21.10 -7.67 -14.86
CA ILE A 187 21.46 -6.24 -14.71
C ILE A 187 22.97 -6.04 -14.66
N LYS A 188 23.71 -6.90 -13.96
CA LYS A 188 25.18 -6.79 -13.87
C LYS A 188 25.86 -6.84 -15.24
N VAL A 189 25.38 -7.70 -16.15
CA VAL A 189 25.93 -7.82 -17.52
C VAL A 189 25.59 -6.57 -18.33
N HIS A 190 24.35 -6.11 -18.25
CA HIS A 190 23.89 -4.91 -18.96
C HIS A 190 24.51 -3.64 -18.38
N TYR A 191 24.67 -3.54 -17.05
CA TYR A 191 25.28 -2.39 -16.39
C TYR A 191 26.70 -2.13 -16.89
N SER A 192 27.53 -3.17 -17.05
CA SER A 192 28.89 -3.02 -17.55
C SER A 192 28.95 -2.45 -18.97
N LYS A 193 27.93 -2.73 -19.80
CA LYS A 193 27.83 -2.21 -21.17
C LYS A 193 27.28 -0.77 -21.23
N LEU A 194 26.30 -0.47 -20.37
CA LEU A 194 25.57 0.78 -20.39
C LEU A 194 26.17 1.87 -19.51
N LYS A 195 27.08 1.51 -18.60
CA LYS A 195 27.66 2.45 -17.63
C LYS A 195 28.25 3.70 -18.29
N SER A 196 28.95 3.55 -19.40
CA SER A 196 29.53 4.68 -20.14
C SER A 196 28.46 5.58 -20.81
N GLU A 197 27.32 5.00 -21.17
CA GLU A 197 26.19 5.74 -21.78
C GLU A 197 25.33 6.45 -20.74
N MET A 198 25.25 5.89 -19.53
CA MET A 198 24.42 6.43 -18.44
C MET A 198 25.07 7.59 -17.68
N PHE A 199 26.39 7.72 -17.71
CA PHE A 199 27.14 8.67 -16.89
C PHE A 199 28.06 9.60 -17.70
N ASN A 200 27.84 9.71 -18.98
CA ASN A 200 28.53 10.70 -19.88
C ASN A 200 27.68 11.97 -20.06
#